data_a271fd7a17d892e0a5fec7cf094d9510
#
_entry.id   a271fd7a17d892e0a5fec7cf094d9510
#
_cell.length_a   1.000
_cell.length_b   1.000
_cell.length_c   1.000
_cell.angle_alpha   90.00
_cell.angle_beta   90.00
_cell.angle_gamma   90.00
#
_symmetry.space_group_name_H-M   'P 1'
#
loop_
_entity.id
_entity.type
_entity.pdbx_description
1 polymer ?
#
loop_
_entity_poly.entity_id
_entity_poly.type
_entity_poly.pdbx_seq_one_letter_code
_entity_poly.pdbx_strand_id
1 'polypeptide(L)'
;VRENEWDHRHVPYEVANAEHLAMSDSVGMINLSHFPIMDIEGPDAEQMMEYLSVAKVGGNTPEGRVIYTNFLDEDGGVHADLTISRLGKDRYRVVTGGADGNRDWVTLRNHRDDMGLNADINIRTHDIATLGLWGPEAKKALGNFIDPNEISIENFPFVTAKNLTLNLSGGKKIDVWAARISYVGESGWEIYLNNDKEDGLALYDSLLEVGVVPVGIETYANSRRLEKSFRLQGAELETEYNSCESAIQRGLVKEADFHGKAAHLSHREEDPCAILCTMTLDDLNVSGKGSRYPVGISPIIDPATGEVPIDTKGRRSYTTA
;
A
#
# COMPACT_ATOMS: atom_id res chain seq x y z
N VAL A 1 -20.77 7.99 15.17
CA VAL A 1 -20.04 7.41 16.30
C VAL A 1 -21.07 7.10 17.36
N ARG A 2 -21.25 5.81 17.69
CA ARG A 2 -22.21 5.34 18.69
C ARG A 2 -21.59 5.41 20.09
N GLU A 3 -22.37 5.66 21.11
CA GLU A 3 -21.93 5.96 22.49
C GLU A 3 -21.05 4.91 23.21
N ASN A 4 -20.73 3.76 22.61
CA ASN A 4 -19.94 2.69 23.22
C ASN A 4 -18.83 2.13 22.32
N GLU A 5 -18.28 2.93 21.42
CA GLU A 5 -17.35 2.49 20.36
C GLU A 5 -15.87 2.43 20.74
N TRP A 6 -15.54 2.51 22.02
CA TRP A 6 -14.21 2.20 22.51
C TRP A 6 -13.92 0.68 22.58
N ASP A 7 -14.91 -0.15 22.29
CA ASP A 7 -14.72 -1.58 22.14
C ASP A 7 -14.31 -1.88 20.69
N HIS A 8 -13.01 -1.93 20.41
CA HIS A 8 -12.42 -2.28 19.12
C HIS A 8 -12.92 -3.62 18.53
N ARG A 9 -13.71 -4.37 19.30
CA ARG A 9 -14.32 -5.63 18.90
C ARG A 9 -15.58 -5.44 18.06
N HIS A 10 -16.01 -4.20 17.82
CA HIS A 10 -17.24 -3.87 17.12
C HIS A 10 -17.05 -2.70 16.13
N VAL A 11 -16.15 -2.88 15.15
CA VAL A 11 -16.37 -2.15 13.90
C VAL A 11 -17.74 -2.63 13.40
N PRO A 12 -18.72 -1.74 13.18
CA PRO A 12 -20.04 -2.19 12.75
C PRO A 12 -19.88 -2.86 11.40
N TYR A 13 -19.98 -4.18 11.35
CA TYR A 13 -19.91 -4.98 10.13
C TYR A 13 -20.76 -4.37 9.01
N GLU A 14 -21.94 -3.88 9.37
CA GLU A 14 -22.86 -3.24 8.43
C GLU A 14 -22.26 -1.99 7.78
N VAL A 15 -21.47 -1.18 8.50
CA VAL A 15 -20.82 0.01 7.96
C VAL A 15 -19.65 -0.40 7.05
N ALA A 16 -18.77 -1.25 7.53
CA ALA A 16 -17.64 -1.74 6.73
C ALA A 16 -18.10 -2.46 5.46
N ASN A 17 -19.18 -3.26 5.55
CA ASN A 17 -19.77 -3.93 4.40
C ASN A 17 -20.38 -2.93 3.41
N ALA A 18 -21.11 -1.91 3.88
CA ALA A 18 -21.67 -0.88 3.02
C ALA A 18 -20.57 -0.07 2.31
N GLU A 19 -19.50 0.29 3.00
CA GLU A 19 -18.33 0.96 2.43
C GLU A 19 -17.60 0.08 1.42
N HIS A 20 -17.43 -1.21 1.74
CA HIS A 20 -16.83 -2.20 0.86
C HIS A 20 -17.60 -2.30 -0.47
N LEU A 21 -18.93 -2.46 -0.40
CA LEU A 21 -19.79 -2.53 -1.57
C LEU A 21 -19.79 -1.22 -2.35
N ALA A 22 -19.79 -0.07 -1.67
CA ALA A 22 -19.73 1.23 -2.35
C ALA A 22 -18.44 1.36 -3.18
N MET A 23 -17.30 0.89 -2.66
CA MET A 23 -16.04 0.92 -3.39
C MET A 23 -15.96 -0.13 -4.50
N SER A 24 -16.54 -1.33 -4.31
CA SER A 24 -16.53 -2.38 -5.34
C SER A 24 -17.49 -2.12 -6.48
N ASP A 25 -18.66 -1.52 -6.21
CA ASP A 25 -19.74 -1.42 -7.16
C ASP A 25 -19.88 -0.02 -7.77
N SER A 26 -19.27 0.99 -7.13
CA SER A 26 -19.34 2.39 -7.53
C SER A 26 -17.99 3.11 -7.37
N VAL A 27 -17.85 3.96 -6.35
CA VAL A 27 -16.62 4.71 -6.08
C VAL A 27 -16.51 5.09 -4.61
N GLY A 28 -15.35 4.81 -4.02
CA GLY A 28 -15.03 5.20 -2.65
C GLY A 28 -13.80 6.10 -2.59
N MET A 29 -13.73 6.93 -1.56
CA MET A 29 -12.54 7.71 -1.23
C MET A 29 -12.11 7.52 0.22
N ILE A 30 -10.81 7.57 0.46
CA ILE A 30 -10.23 7.49 1.80
C ILE A 30 -9.14 8.54 2.00
N ASN A 31 -9.07 9.10 3.20
CA ASN A 31 -7.96 9.96 3.59
C ASN A 31 -6.74 9.12 4.01
N LEU A 32 -5.68 9.20 3.21
CA LEU A 32 -4.39 8.51 3.42
C LEU A 32 -3.27 9.46 3.86
N SER A 33 -3.59 10.68 4.30
CA SER A 33 -2.58 11.68 4.68
C SER A 33 -1.70 11.26 5.88
N HIS A 34 -2.03 10.17 6.54
CA HIS A 34 -1.22 9.58 7.60
C HIS A 34 -0.14 8.62 7.10
N PHE A 35 -0.14 8.26 5.81
CA PHE A 35 0.93 7.46 5.25
C PHE A 35 2.22 8.28 5.14
N PRO A 36 3.35 7.74 5.64
CA PRO A 36 4.62 8.43 5.56
C PRO A 36 5.11 8.61 4.12
N ILE A 37 5.51 9.84 3.83
CA ILE A 37 6.05 10.23 2.53
C ILE A 37 7.45 10.79 2.76
N MET A 38 8.43 10.26 2.02
CA MET A 38 9.81 10.69 2.05
C MET A 38 10.28 10.97 0.62
N ASP A 39 10.79 12.16 0.36
CA ASP A 39 11.45 12.49 -0.89
C ASP A 39 12.97 12.31 -0.70
N ILE A 40 13.58 11.49 -1.55
CA ILE A 40 15.01 11.19 -1.56
C ILE A 40 15.61 11.96 -2.74
N GLU A 41 16.54 12.86 -2.47
CA GLU A 41 17.08 13.78 -3.47
C GLU A 41 18.61 13.89 -3.35
N GLY A 42 19.29 13.93 -4.47
CA GLY A 42 20.75 14.12 -4.50
C GLY A 42 21.45 13.21 -5.50
N PRO A 43 22.74 13.45 -5.76
CA PRO A 43 23.49 12.75 -6.79
C PRO A 43 23.55 11.23 -6.60
N ASP A 44 23.45 10.75 -5.33
CA ASP A 44 23.49 9.33 -5.02
C ASP A 44 22.11 8.75 -4.68
N ALA A 45 21.02 9.50 -4.89
CA ALA A 45 19.66 9.04 -4.61
C ALA A 45 19.28 7.78 -5.43
N GLU A 46 19.68 7.71 -6.69
CA GLU A 46 19.45 6.51 -7.52
C GLU A 46 20.21 5.31 -6.97
N GLN A 47 21.48 5.47 -6.62
CA GLN A 47 22.30 4.40 -6.07
C GLN A 47 21.69 3.85 -4.77
N MET A 48 21.24 4.73 -3.88
CA MET A 48 20.61 4.37 -2.61
C MET A 48 19.32 3.58 -2.85
N MET A 49 18.43 4.09 -3.70
CA MET A 49 17.15 3.44 -3.98
C MET A 49 17.32 2.11 -4.70
N GLU A 50 18.27 2.03 -5.64
CA GLU A 50 18.62 0.77 -6.32
C GLU A 50 19.18 -0.26 -5.33
N TYR A 51 20.04 0.14 -4.41
CA TYR A 51 20.63 -0.80 -3.45
C TYR A 51 19.61 -1.37 -2.46
N LEU A 52 18.66 -0.56 -2.01
CA LEU A 52 17.67 -1.00 -1.01
C LEU A 52 16.51 -1.79 -1.63
N SER A 53 16.14 -1.49 -2.87
CA SER A 53 14.94 -2.05 -3.49
C SER A 53 15.18 -3.41 -4.12
N VAL A 54 14.30 -4.37 -3.90
CA VAL A 54 14.29 -5.65 -4.61
C VAL A 54 13.99 -5.46 -6.09
N ALA A 55 13.05 -4.56 -6.42
CA ALA A 55 12.71 -4.19 -7.78
C ALA A 55 13.67 -3.13 -8.36
N LYS A 56 13.74 -3.06 -9.69
CA LYS A 56 14.49 -2.02 -10.38
C LYS A 56 13.74 -0.69 -10.32
N VAL A 57 14.39 0.35 -9.81
CA VAL A 57 13.80 1.69 -9.65
C VAL A 57 14.55 2.80 -10.39
N GLY A 58 15.82 2.58 -10.72
CA GLY A 58 16.71 3.52 -11.41
C GLY A 58 17.03 3.17 -12.86
N GLY A 59 18.15 3.68 -13.36
CA GLY A 59 18.62 3.46 -14.72
C GLY A 59 17.65 4.00 -15.78
N ASN A 60 17.16 3.12 -16.65
CA ASN A 60 16.21 3.47 -17.71
C ASN A 60 14.74 3.46 -17.26
N THR A 61 14.45 3.37 -15.97
CA THR A 61 13.09 3.54 -15.44
C THR A 61 12.63 4.97 -15.76
N PRO A 62 11.50 5.17 -16.45
CA PRO A 62 11.06 6.51 -16.84
C PRO A 62 10.62 7.34 -15.62
N GLU A 63 10.77 8.66 -15.73
CA GLU A 63 10.15 9.59 -14.77
C GLU A 63 8.63 9.40 -14.75
N GLY A 64 8.02 9.56 -13.57
CA GLY A 64 6.60 9.28 -13.36
C GLY A 64 6.28 7.79 -13.21
N ARG A 65 7.26 6.87 -13.28
CA ARG A 65 7.01 5.46 -12.97
C ARG A 65 6.85 5.28 -11.47
N VAL A 66 5.81 4.52 -11.06
CA VAL A 66 5.59 4.06 -9.69
C VAL A 66 5.93 2.58 -9.62
N ILE A 67 6.74 2.20 -8.66
CA ILE A 67 7.26 0.83 -8.49
C ILE A 67 6.86 0.35 -7.09
N TYR A 68 6.10 -0.73 -7.04
CA TYR A 68 5.92 -1.50 -5.81
C TYR A 68 7.17 -2.34 -5.56
N THR A 69 7.71 -2.29 -4.36
CA THR A 69 8.91 -3.04 -3.98
C THR A 69 8.96 -3.30 -2.48
N ASN A 70 9.91 -4.15 -2.09
CA ASN A 70 10.24 -4.37 -0.69
C ASN A 70 11.70 -3.99 -0.43
N PHE A 71 11.97 -3.61 0.81
CA PHE A 71 13.32 -3.67 1.39
C PHE A 71 13.42 -4.97 2.18
N LEU A 72 14.55 -5.64 2.08
CA LEU A 72 14.83 -6.84 2.86
C LEU A 72 15.82 -6.50 3.97
N ASP A 73 15.88 -7.35 4.98
CA ASP A 73 17.00 -7.39 5.91
C ASP A 73 18.13 -8.29 5.38
N GLU A 74 19.22 -8.42 6.15
CA GLU A 74 20.38 -9.22 5.78
C GLU A 74 20.06 -10.72 5.63
N ASP A 75 19.06 -11.20 6.37
CA ASP A 75 18.58 -12.58 6.34
C ASP A 75 17.49 -12.83 5.29
N GLY A 76 17.16 -11.81 4.49
CA GLY A 76 16.15 -11.89 3.43
C GLY A 76 14.70 -11.81 3.90
N GLY A 77 14.46 -11.45 5.16
CA GLY A 77 13.15 -11.13 5.71
C GLY A 77 12.58 -9.84 5.13
N VAL A 78 11.27 -9.72 5.06
CA VAL A 78 10.62 -8.52 4.49
C VAL A 78 10.61 -7.41 5.53
N HIS A 79 11.55 -6.47 5.40
CA HIS A 79 11.71 -5.35 6.33
C HIS A 79 10.72 -4.22 6.06
N ALA A 80 10.49 -3.87 4.80
CA ALA A 80 9.53 -2.82 4.42
C ALA A 80 8.77 -3.17 3.13
N ASP A 81 7.52 -2.74 3.08
CA ASP A 81 6.60 -2.87 1.96
C ASP A 81 6.16 -1.47 1.54
N LEU A 82 6.51 -1.07 0.31
CA LEU A 82 6.40 0.34 -0.06
C LEU A 82 6.31 0.56 -1.58
N THR A 83 5.97 1.78 -1.95
CA THR A 83 6.07 2.23 -3.33
C THR A 83 7.17 3.29 -3.48
N ILE A 84 7.89 3.21 -4.59
CA ILE A 84 8.88 4.21 -4.99
C ILE A 84 8.45 4.81 -6.32
N SER A 85 8.31 6.13 -6.34
CA SER A 85 8.02 6.89 -7.57
C SER A 85 9.26 7.63 -8.01
N ARG A 86 9.65 7.47 -9.27
CA ARG A 86 10.74 8.27 -9.85
C ARG A 86 10.21 9.65 -10.24
N LEU A 87 10.57 10.68 -9.49
CA LEU A 87 10.16 12.06 -9.74
C LEU A 87 11.08 12.81 -10.72
N GLY A 88 12.30 12.30 -10.93
CA GLY A 88 13.33 12.88 -11.76
C GLY A 88 14.59 12.03 -11.76
N LYS A 89 15.64 12.53 -12.39
CA LYS A 89 16.91 11.79 -12.49
C LYS A 89 17.46 11.39 -11.12
N ASP A 90 17.51 12.36 -10.19
CA ASP A 90 18.13 12.21 -8.88
C ASP A 90 17.09 12.46 -7.76
N ARG A 91 15.80 12.13 -8.05
CA ARG A 91 14.67 12.39 -7.14
C ARG A 91 13.69 11.23 -7.13
N TYR A 92 13.43 10.73 -5.94
CA TYR A 92 12.52 9.61 -5.70
C TYR A 92 11.55 9.94 -4.56
N ARG A 93 10.31 9.49 -4.67
CA ARG A 93 9.34 9.54 -3.56
C ARG A 93 9.08 8.14 -3.07
N VAL A 94 9.28 7.94 -1.79
CA VAL A 94 8.97 6.72 -1.05
C VAL A 94 7.68 6.96 -0.27
N VAL A 95 6.71 6.05 -0.43
CA VAL A 95 5.49 6.01 0.38
C VAL A 95 5.40 4.64 1.03
N THR A 96 5.30 4.62 2.36
CA THR A 96 5.32 3.41 3.17
C THR A 96 4.07 3.28 4.04
N GLY A 97 3.88 2.14 4.69
CA GLY A 97 2.73 1.87 5.55
C GLY A 97 2.58 2.86 6.69
N GLY A 98 1.35 3.17 7.07
CA GLY A 98 1.03 4.22 8.04
C GLY A 98 1.71 4.07 9.42
N ALA A 99 2.04 2.85 9.83
CA ALA A 99 2.73 2.56 11.10
C ALA A 99 4.26 2.51 10.97
N ASP A 100 4.82 2.47 9.76
CA ASP A 100 6.20 2.05 9.50
C ASP A 100 7.17 3.22 9.29
N GLY A 101 6.69 4.42 9.12
CA GLY A 101 7.46 5.58 8.67
C GLY A 101 8.73 5.89 9.45
N ASN A 102 8.69 5.81 10.78
CA ASN A 102 9.87 6.07 11.60
C ASN A 102 10.94 4.97 11.44
N ARG A 103 10.52 3.71 11.37
CA ARG A 103 11.40 2.56 11.13
C ARG A 103 12.07 2.71 9.76
N ASP A 104 11.29 2.94 8.73
CA ASP A 104 11.76 3.02 7.36
C ASP A 104 12.66 4.25 7.14
N TRP A 105 12.34 5.39 7.76
CA TRP A 105 13.22 6.55 7.76
C TRP A 105 14.58 6.26 8.41
N VAL A 106 14.59 5.56 9.56
CA VAL A 106 15.84 5.15 10.23
C VAL A 106 16.65 4.23 9.35
N THR A 107 15.99 3.27 8.69
CA THR A 107 16.62 2.34 7.74
C THR A 107 17.28 3.09 6.58
N LEU A 108 16.54 3.98 5.93
CA LEU A 108 17.05 4.81 4.85
C LEU A 108 18.26 5.64 5.29
N ARG A 109 18.16 6.31 6.44
CA ARG A 109 19.25 7.12 6.99
C ARG A 109 20.50 6.30 7.30
N ASN A 110 20.35 5.15 7.97
CA ASN A 110 21.46 4.31 8.34
C ASN A 110 22.20 3.81 7.10
N HIS A 111 21.51 3.28 6.11
CA HIS A 111 22.13 2.84 4.85
C HIS A 111 22.80 3.98 4.10
N ARG A 112 22.20 5.16 4.04
CA ARG A 112 22.84 6.34 3.46
C ARG A 112 24.18 6.64 4.16
N ASP A 113 24.17 6.67 5.48
CA ASP A 113 25.33 7.04 6.30
C ASP A 113 26.41 5.97 6.21
N ASP A 114 26.06 4.68 6.31
CA ASP A 114 26.98 3.55 6.23
C ASP A 114 27.67 3.43 4.86
N MET A 115 26.94 3.75 3.80
CA MET A 115 27.45 3.77 2.42
C MET A 115 28.14 5.09 2.05
N GLY A 116 28.09 6.11 2.91
CA GLY A 116 28.67 7.43 2.64
C GLY A 116 28.04 8.16 1.47
N LEU A 117 26.72 7.98 1.23
CA LEU A 117 26.01 8.52 0.09
C LEU A 117 25.60 9.98 0.28
N ASN A 118 25.72 10.76 -0.78
CA ASN A 118 25.24 12.14 -0.84
C ASN A 118 23.78 12.17 -1.35
N ALA A 119 22.85 11.91 -0.45
CA ALA A 119 21.42 11.95 -0.69
C ALA A 119 20.68 12.54 0.52
N ASP A 120 19.80 13.50 0.29
CA ASP A 120 18.92 14.07 1.29
C ASP A 120 17.66 13.21 1.43
N ILE A 121 17.20 13.02 2.67
CA ILE A 121 15.95 12.30 2.98
C ILE A 121 15.00 13.30 3.63
N ASN A 122 14.05 13.78 2.85
CA ASN A 122 13.11 14.81 3.23
C ASN A 122 11.75 14.22 3.61
N ILE A 123 11.38 14.29 4.89
CA ILE A 123 10.06 13.85 5.35
C ILE A 123 9.01 14.85 4.87
N ARG A 124 8.04 14.37 4.08
CA ARG A 124 6.99 15.19 3.48
C ARG A 124 5.59 14.88 4.02
N THR A 125 5.48 13.97 4.98
CA THR A 125 4.19 13.50 5.54
C THR A 125 3.29 14.64 6.02
N HIS A 126 3.87 15.69 6.58
CA HIS A 126 3.09 16.84 7.07
C HIS A 126 2.86 17.92 6.01
N ASP A 127 3.57 17.87 4.89
CA ASP A 127 3.49 18.83 3.80
C ASP A 127 2.50 18.41 2.71
N ILE A 128 2.12 17.14 2.69
CA ILE A 128 1.31 16.53 1.63
C ILE A 128 0.08 15.87 2.24
N ALA A 129 -1.09 16.27 1.74
CA ALA A 129 -2.33 15.55 1.98
C ALA A 129 -2.55 14.53 0.87
N THR A 130 -3.07 13.35 1.21
CA THR A 130 -3.30 12.26 0.25
C THR A 130 -4.74 11.77 0.35
N LEU A 131 -5.45 11.76 -0.79
CA LEU A 131 -6.75 11.13 -0.94
C LEU A 131 -6.65 9.95 -1.91
N GLY A 132 -7.09 8.78 -1.47
CA GLY A 132 -7.30 7.63 -2.33
C GLY A 132 -8.69 7.68 -2.94
N LEU A 133 -8.82 7.41 -4.25
CA LEU A 133 -10.07 7.39 -4.99
C LEU A 133 -10.11 6.14 -5.87
N TRP A 134 -10.97 5.18 -5.55
CA TRP A 134 -11.05 3.91 -6.27
C TRP A 134 -12.48 3.42 -6.47
N GLY A 135 -12.67 2.65 -7.51
CA GLY A 135 -13.91 1.98 -7.88
C GLY A 135 -14.16 2.00 -9.38
N PRO A 136 -15.11 1.21 -9.88
CA PRO A 136 -15.49 1.20 -11.31
C PRO A 136 -15.89 2.58 -11.84
N GLU A 137 -16.50 3.44 -11.01
CA GLU A 137 -16.93 4.79 -11.34
C GLU A 137 -15.87 5.88 -11.03
N ALA A 138 -14.67 5.51 -10.55
CA ALA A 138 -13.65 6.49 -10.16
C ALA A 138 -13.25 7.42 -11.31
N LYS A 139 -13.11 6.90 -12.53
CA LYS A 139 -12.81 7.72 -13.72
C LYS A 139 -13.92 8.73 -14.01
N LYS A 140 -15.18 8.33 -13.88
CA LYS A 140 -16.33 9.20 -14.08
C LYS A 140 -16.39 10.27 -13.00
N ALA A 141 -16.15 9.91 -11.74
CA ALA A 141 -16.14 10.86 -10.63
C ALA A 141 -15.04 11.94 -10.83
N LEU A 142 -13.80 11.52 -11.08
CA LEU A 142 -12.68 12.45 -11.31
C LEU A 142 -12.85 13.28 -12.59
N GLY A 143 -13.47 12.70 -13.61
CA GLY A 143 -13.77 13.35 -14.89
C GLY A 143 -14.74 14.54 -14.81
N ASN A 144 -15.37 14.78 -13.64
CA ASN A 144 -16.13 16.04 -13.42
C ASN A 144 -15.19 17.24 -13.24
N PHE A 145 -13.93 17.01 -12.93
CA PHE A 145 -12.95 18.04 -12.56
C PHE A 145 -11.79 18.18 -13.53
N ILE A 146 -11.68 17.27 -14.51
CA ILE A 146 -10.59 17.24 -15.51
C ILE A 146 -11.11 16.59 -16.80
N ASP A 147 -10.47 16.88 -17.93
CA ASP A 147 -10.77 16.18 -19.19
C ASP A 147 -10.57 14.66 -19.01
N PRO A 148 -11.62 13.84 -19.22
CA PRO A 148 -11.54 12.39 -19.11
C PRO A 148 -10.47 11.72 -19.99
N ASN A 149 -10.00 12.39 -21.03
CA ASN A 149 -8.88 11.91 -21.86
C ASN A 149 -7.56 11.98 -21.13
N GLU A 150 -7.34 12.99 -20.28
CA GLU A 150 -6.09 13.13 -19.50
C GLU A 150 -5.90 11.98 -18.48
N ILE A 151 -7.02 11.39 -18.04
CA ILE A 151 -7.04 10.28 -17.08
C ILE A 151 -7.44 8.95 -17.74
N SER A 152 -7.41 8.86 -19.08
CA SER A 152 -7.60 7.59 -19.79
C SER A 152 -6.42 6.64 -19.55
N ILE A 153 -6.60 5.35 -19.84
CA ILE A 153 -5.53 4.37 -19.65
C ILE A 153 -4.34 4.61 -20.60
N GLU A 154 -4.60 5.17 -21.78
CA GLU A 154 -3.61 5.51 -22.78
C GLU A 154 -2.73 6.70 -22.34
N ASN A 155 -3.34 7.72 -21.74
CA ASN A 155 -2.68 8.95 -21.35
C ASN A 155 -2.19 8.96 -19.88
N PHE A 156 -2.71 8.03 -19.09
CA PHE A 156 -2.30 7.81 -17.70
C PHE A 156 -2.31 6.31 -17.37
N PRO A 157 -1.29 5.56 -17.83
CA PRO A 157 -1.21 4.11 -17.61
C PRO A 157 -1.12 3.74 -16.13
N PHE A 158 -1.50 2.50 -15.81
CA PHE A 158 -1.33 1.94 -14.47
C PHE A 158 0.15 1.92 -14.06
N VAL A 159 0.41 2.10 -12.75
CA VAL A 159 1.74 2.25 -12.13
C VAL A 159 2.56 3.41 -12.70
N THR A 160 1.86 4.51 -13.04
CA THR A 160 2.49 5.80 -13.36
C THR A 160 1.91 6.91 -12.50
N ALA A 161 2.61 8.03 -12.46
CA ALA A 161 2.20 9.23 -11.74
C ALA A 161 2.52 10.47 -12.56
N LYS A 162 1.70 11.50 -12.43
CA LYS A 162 1.91 12.80 -13.08
C LYS A 162 1.20 13.93 -12.38
N ASN A 163 1.57 15.16 -12.70
CA ASN A 163 0.85 16.35 -12.28
C ASN A 163 -0.44 16.52 -13.07
N LEU A 164 -1.49 16.93 -12.39
CA LEU A 164 -2.80 17.26 -12.95
C LEU A 164 -3.29 18.57 -12.34
N THR A 165 -4.10 19.32 -13.08
CA THR A 165 -4.83 20.48 -12.56
C THR A 165 -6.31 20.14 -12.55
N LEU A 166 -6.94 20.14 -11.38
CA LEU A 166 -8.36 19.86 -11.20
C LEU A 166 -9.14 21.18 -11.09
N ASN A 167 -10.27 21.26 -11.82
CA ASN A 167 -11.20 22.38 -11.77
C ASN A 167 -12.38 21.98 -10.88
N LEU A 168 -12.32 22.34 -9.62
CA LEU A 168 -13.30 21.94 -8.61
C LEU A 168 -14.61 22.72 -8.71
N SER A 169 -15.62 22.27 -8.00
CA SER A 169 -16.87 22.97 -7.78
C SER A 169 -16.60 24.42 -7.32
N GLY A 170 -17.42 25.36 -7.79
CA GLY A 170 -17.21 26.79 -7.49
C GLY A 170 -16.07 27.49 -8.26
N GLY A 171 -15.42 26.78 -9.20
CA GLY A 171 -14.38 27.35 -10.08
C GLY A 171 -12.98 27.42 -9.46
N LYS A 172 -12.75 26.80 -8.30
CA LYS A 172 -11.43 26.66 -7.70
C LYS A 172 -10.57 25.70 -8.53
N LYS A 173 -9.32 26.10 -8.80
CA LYS A 173 -8.33 25.23 -9.44
C LYS A 173 -7.29 24.80 -8.42
N ILE A 174 -6.98 23.52 -8.42
CA ILE A 174 -5.93 22.96 -7.58
C ILE A 174 -4.96 22.12 -8.42
N ASP A 175 -3.70 22.20 -8.12
CA ASP A 175 -2.67 21.35 -8.71
C ASP A 175 -2.42 20.17 -7.79
N VAL A 176 -2.42 18.96 -8.36
CA VAL A 176 -2.19 17.70 -7.65
C VAL A 176 -1.14 16.87 -8.38
N TRP A 177 -0.41 16.07 -7.65
CA TRP A 177 0.35 14.96 -8.20
C TRP A 177 -0.45 13.69 -7.96
N ALA A 178 -0.79 12.96 -9.00
CA ALA A 178 -1.60 11.76 -8.89
C ALA A 178 -0.82 10.53 -9.34
N ALA A 179 -0.97 9.41 -8.59
CA ALA A 179 -0.41 8.11 -8.92
C ALA A 179 -1.55 7.14 -9.24
N ARG A 180 -1.51 6.50 -10.41
CA ARG A 180 -2.50 5.48 -10.79
C ARG A 180 -2.08 4.11 -10.29
N ILE A 181 -2.36 3.87 -9.03
CA ILE A 181 -2.09 2.63 -8.29
C ILE A 181 -3.31 2.25 -7.46
N SER A 182 -3.32 1.03 -6.94
CA SER A 182 -4.43 0.54 -6.12
C SER A 182 -3.96 -0.50 -5.12
N TYR A 183 -4.40 -0.33 -3.88
CA TYR A 183 -4.28 -1.35 -2.83
C TYR A 183 -5.62 -2.05 -2.55
N VAL A 184 -6.70 -1.59 -3.16
CA VAL A 184 -8.06 -2.13 -2.99
C VAL A 184 -8.51 -2.98 -4.18
N GLY A 185 -7.68 -3.07 -5.22
CA GLY A 185 -7.92 -3.88 -6.41
C GLY A 185 -8.87 -3.26 -7.44
N GLU A 186 -9.39 -2.06 -7.18
CA GLU A 186 -10.21 -1.30 -8.12
C GLU A 186 -9.38 -0.23 -8.84
N SER A 187 -9.84 0.19 -10.02
CA SER A 187 -9.23 1.29 -10.76
C SER A 187 -9.35 2.61 -10.02
N GLY A 188 -8.31 3.43 -10.06
CA GLY A 188 -8.32 4.74 -9.43
C GLY A 188 -6.95 5.33 -9.21
N TRP A 189 -6.86 6.24 -8.27
CA TRP A 189 -5.66 7.05 -8.03
C TRP A 189 -5.47 7.35 -6.55
N GLU A 190 -4.21 7.47 -6.17
CA GLU A 190 -3.81 8.25 -5.01
C GLU A 190 -3.53 9.68 -5.48
N ILE A 191 -4.19 10.65 -4.88
CA ILE A 191 -4.15 12.06 -5.24
C ILE A 191 -3.43 12.80 -4.11
N TYR A 192 -2.27 13.36 -4.44
CA TYR A 192 -1.38 14.05 -3.51
C TYR A 192 -1.44 15.56 -3.79
N LEU A 193 -1.66 16.34 -2.77
CA LEU A 193 -1.72 17.79 -2.87
C LEU A 193 -1.00 18.41 -1.67
N ASN A 194 -0.60 19.67 -1.80
CA ASN A 194 -0.04 20.38 -0.67
C ASN A 194 -1.04 20.34 0.50
N ASN A 195 -0.54 20.15 1.71
CA ASN A 195 -1.37 20.09 2.92
C ASN A 195 -1.91 21.48 3.29
N ASP A 196 -2.53 22.13 2.32
CA ASP A 196 -3.36 23.31 2.51
C ASP A 196 -4.77 22.84 2.86
N LYS A 197 -5.25 23.23 4.03
CA LYS A 197 -6.56 22.83 4.53
C LYS A 197 -7.68 23.22 3.57
N GLU A 198 -7.56 24.34 2.88
CA GLU A 198 -8.60 24.81 1.96
C GLU A 198 -8.64 23.98 0.70
N ASP A 199 -7.49 23.57 0.14
CA ASP A 199 -7.43 22.75 -1.07
C ASP A 199 -7.87 21.31 -0.80
N GLY A 200 -7.39 20.73 0.31
CA GLY A 200 -7.77 19.37 0.72
C GLY A 200 -9.27 19.22 0.98
N LEU A 201 -9.85 20.17 1.72
CA LEU A 201 -11.29 20.18 1.99
C LEU A 201 -12.10 20.44 0.71
N ALA A 202 -11.66 21.37 -0.14
CA ALA A 202 -12.37 21.66 -1.39
C ALA A 202 -12.41 20.44 -2.33
N LEU A 203 -11.32 19.68 -2.42
CA LEU A 203 -11.28 18.43 -3.18
C LEU A 203 -12.22 17.38 -2.57
N TYR A 204 -12.13 17.20 -1.25
CA TYR A 204 -12.97 16.23 -0.53
C TYR A 204 -14.46 16.54 -0.71
N ASP A 205 -14.87 17.79 -0.49
CA ASP A 205 -16.26 18.21 -0.61
C ASP A 205 -16.76 18.08 -2.07
N SER A 206 -15.92 18.48 -3.05
CA SER A 206 -16.26 18.32 -4.47
C SER A 206 -16.48 16.86 -4.88
N LEU A 207 -15.68 15.93 -4.33
CA LEU A 207 -15.86 14.50 -4.55
C LEU A 207 -17.16 13.99 -3.89
N LEU A 208 -17.51 14.47 -2.69
CA LEU A 208 -18.79 14.15 -2.06
C LEU A 208 -19.98 14.62 -2.92
N GLU A 209 -19.90 15.84 -3.46
CA GLU A 209 -20.98 16.42 -4.32
C GLU A 209 -21.26 15.58 -5.56
N VAL A 210 -20.26 14.88 -6.11
CA VAL A 210 -20.44 13.98 -7.26
C VAL A 210 -20.73 12.54 -6.87
N GLY A 211 -21.02 12.28 -5.58
CA GLY A 211 -21.50 11.00 -5.08
C GLY A 211 -20.42 9.99 -4.68
N VAL A 212 -19.17 10.43 -4.50
CA VAL A 212 -18.11 9.55 -3.98
C VAL A 212 -18.38 9.25 -2.50
N VAL A 213 -18.29 7.98 -2.12
CA VAL A 213 -18.56 7.54 -0.75
C VAL A 213 -17.27 7.56 0.08
N PRO A 214 -17.24 8.25 1.22
CA PRO A 214 -16.12 8.14 2.16
C PRO A 214 -16.05 6.74 2.75
N VAL A 215 -14.86 6.14 2.76
CA VAL A 215 -14.63 4.83 3.35
C VAL A 215 -13.55 4.88 4.43
N GLY A 216 -13.66 3.97 5.40
CA GLY A 216 -12.72 3.86 6.50
C GLY A 216 -11.54 2.92 6.23
N ILE A 217 -10.59 2.94 7.17
CA ILE A 217 -9.38 2.12 7.10
C ILE A 217 -9.68 0.62 7.08
N GLU A 218 -10.76 0.19 7.74
CA GLU A 218 -11.20 -1.21 7.76
C GLU A 218 -11.52 -1.72 6.36
N THR A 219 -12.20 -0.89 5.57
CA THR A 219 -12.49 -1.21 4.16
C THR A 219 -11.21 -1.24 3.32
N TYR A 220 -10.32 -0.28 3.49
CA TYR A 220 -9.07 -0.17 2.72
C TYR A 220 -8.06 -1.26 3.10
N ALA A 221 -7.70 -1.34 4.39
CA ALA A 221 -6.59 -2.16 4.88
C ALA A 221 -6.98 -3.61 5.19
N ASN A 222 -8.26 -3.91 5.35
CA ASN A 222 -8.73 -5.27 5.61
C ASN A 222 -9.59 -5.80 4.47
N SER A 223 -10.87 -5.42 4.39
CA SER A 223 -11.79 -6.16 3.54
C SER A 223 -11.44 -6.09 2.04
N ARG A 224 -11.07 -4.91 1.51
CA ARG A 224 -10.77 -4.77 0.07
C ARG A 224 -9.42 -5.37 -0.32
N ARG A 225 -8.35 -5.11 0.46
CA ARG A 225 -7.04 -5.68 0.16
C ARG A 225 -7.04 -7.21 0.26
N LEU A 226 -7.78 -7.78 1.22
CA LEU A 226 -7.87 -9.23 1.43
C LEU A 226 -8.54 -9.93 0.26
N GLU A 227 -9.59 -9.37 -0.34
CA GLU A 227 -10.21 -9.93 -1.54
C GLU A 227 -9.24 -10.07 -2.73
N LYS A 228 -8.20 -9.24 -2.77
CA LYS A 228 -7.15 -9.28 -3.79
C LYS A 228 -5.91 -10.05 -3.34
N SER A 229 -5.94 -10.61 -2.14
CA SER A 229 -4.77 -11.26 -1.52
C SER A 229 -3.56 -10.34 -1.42
N PHE A 230 -3.76 -9.03 -1.29
CA PHE A 230 -2.68 -8.07 -1.06
C PHE A 230 -2.20 -8.17 0.39
N ARG A 231 -0.89 -8.05 0.57
CA ARG A 231 -0.22 -8.21 1.86
C ARG A 231 -0.15 -6.88 2.60
N LEU A 232 -0.14 -6.97 3.91
CA LEU A 232 0.02 -5.85 4.81
C LEU A 232 1.30 -6.05 5.64
N GLN A 233 2.15 -5.02 5.68
CA GLN A 233 3.30 -5.00 6.60
C GLN A 233 2.78 -5.01 8.04
N GLY A 234 3.38 -5.83 8.89
CA GLY A 234 2.92 -6.05 10.25
C GLY A 234 1.85 -7.13 10.40
N ALA A 235 1.41 -7.76 9.29
CA ALA A 235 0.49 -8.90 9.30
C ALA A 235 1.03 -10.07 8.49
N GLU A 236 1.06 -9.97 7.16
CA GLU A 236 1.60 -11.02 6.27
C GLU A 236 3.05 -10.79 5.90
N LEU A 237 3.56 -9.59 6.09
CA LEU A 237 4.94 -9.20 5.78
C LEU A 237 5.64 -8.75 7.06
N GLU A 238 6.65 -9.49 7.43
CA GLU A 238 7.50 -9.29 8.58
C GLU A 238 8.88 -9.89 8.29
N THR A 239 9.88 -9.54 9.09
CA THR A 239 11.22 -10.15 8.97
C THR A 239 11.25 -11.62 9.35
N GLU A 240 10.22 -12.12 10.03
CA GLU A 240 10.03 -13.56 10.33
C GLU A 240 9.80 -14.39 9.06
N TYR A 241 9.20 -13.78 8.02
CA TYR A 241 8.90 -14.43 6.76
C TYR A 241 9.70 -13.80 5.62
N ASN A 242 10.35 -14.63 4.84
CA ASN A 242 11.03 -14.16 3.63
C ASN A 242 10.05 -13.94 2.48
N SER A 243 10.52 -13.27 1.44
CA SER A 243 9.70 -12.94 0.27
C SER A 243 9.17 -14.17 -0.49
N CYS A 244 9.83 -15.33 -0.37
CA CYS A 244 9.38 -16.59 -0.98
C CYS A 244 8.20 -17.18 -0.21
N GLU A 245 8.26 -17.19 1.12
CA GLU A 245 7.19 -17.65 2.00
C GLU A 245 5.94 -16.76 1.88
N SER A 246 6.12 -15.45 1.74
CA SER A 246 5.04 -14.47 1.54
C SER A 246 4.48 -14.44 0.12
N ALA A 247 5.03 -15.25 -0.79
CA ALA A 247 4.64 -15.36 -2.20
C ALA A 247 4.56 -14.02 -2.95
N ILE A 248 5.37 -13.04 -2.53
CA ILE A 248 5.56 -11.77 -3.24
C ILE A 248 6.81 -11.84 -4.11
N GLN A 249 6.97 -10.87 -5.00
CA GLN A 249 8.18 -10.66 -5.80
C GLN A 249 8.52 -11.75 -6.83
N ARG A 250 7.63 -12.70 -7.08
CA ARG A 250 7.81 -13.60 -8.22
C ARG A 250 7.77 -12.79 -9.52
N GLY A 251 8.97 -12.56 -10.11
CA GLY A 251 9.13 -11.82 -11.37
C GLY A 251 9.45 -10.32 -11.23
N LEU A 252 9.53 -9.77 -10.02
CA LEU A 252 9.91 -8.36 -9.80
C LEU A 252 11.35 -8.19 -9.31
N VAL A 253 12.05 -9.27 -9.02
CA VAL A 253 13.43 -9.24 -8.50
C VAL A 253 14.38 -8.88 -9.62
N LYS A 254 15.15 -7.81 -9.44
CA LYS A 254 16.14 -7.36 -10.40
C LYS A 254 17.40 -8.23 -10.40
N GLU A 255 18.14 -8.19 -11.52
CA GLU A 255 19.41 -8.90 -11.64
C GLU A 255 20.57 -8.19 -10.91
N ALA A 256 20.53 -6.85 -10.83
CA ALA A 256 21.50 -6.05 -10.11
C ALA A 256 21.54 -6.39 -8.62
N ASP A 257 22.62 -6.02 -7.94
CA ASP A 257 22.76 -6.24 -6.51
C ASP A 257 21.79 -5.38 -5.68
N PHE A 258 21.39 -5.90 -4.51
CA PHE A 258 20.57 -5.20 -3.54
C PHE A 258 20.75 -5.80 -2.15
N HIS A 259 20.39 -5.04 -1.12
CA HIS A 259 20.47 -5.47 0.26
C HIS A 259 19.63 -6.72 0.53
N GLY A 260 20.21 -7.74 1.16
CA GLY A 260 19.55 -9.03 1.42
C GLY A 260 19.50 -9.99 0.22
N LYS A 261 20.09 -9.64 -0.96
CA LYS A 261 20.01 -10.46 -2.16
C LYS A 261 20.57 -11.87 -2.00
N ALA A 262 21.69 -12.03 -1.33
CA ALA A 262 22.32 -13.36 -1.13
C ALA A 262 21.37 -14.31 -0.38
N ALA A 263 20.76 -13.85 0.71
CA ALA A 263 19.79 -14.61 1.47
C ALA A 263 18.52 -14.89 0.64
N HIS A 264 18.02 -13.87 -0.08
CA HIS A 264 16.86 -14.05 -0.98
C HIS A 264 17.10 -15.13 -2.03
N LEU A 265 18.27 -15.18 -2.65
CA LEU A 265 18.62 -16.21 -3.64
C LEU A 265 18.71 -17.58 -3.01
N SER A 266 19.31 -17.71 -1.82
CA SER A 266 19.35 -18.97 -1.05
C SER A 266 17.92 -19.47 -0.78
N HIS A 267 17.06 -18.62 -0.28
CA HIS A 267 15.66 -18.99 0.00
C HIS A 267 14.85 -19.41 -1.24
N ARG A 268 15.26 -18.96 -2.43
CA ARG A 268 14.62 -19.39 -3.69
C ARG A 268 15.00 -20.81 -4.13
N GLU A 269 16.17 -21.29 -3.69
CA GLU A 269 16.67 -22.64 -3.99
C GLU A 269 16.15 -23.66 -2.99
N GLU A 270 15.65 -23.21 -1.84
CA GLU A 270 15.09 -24.06 -0.79
C GLU A 270 13.56 -24.20 -0.93
N ASP A 271 13.00 -25.31 -0.46
CA ASP A 271 11.57 -25.43 -0.27
C ASP A 271 11.14 -24.50 0.88
N PRO A 272 10.12 -23.65 0.69
CA PRO A 272 9.70 -22.73 1.74
C PRO A 272 9.16 -23.51 2.95
N CYS A 273 9.58 -23.11 4.16
CA CYS A 273 9.11 -23.74 5.40
C CYS A 273 7.62 -23.49 5.66
N ALA A 274 7.11 -22.38 5.17
CA ALA A 274 5.71 -21.98 5.25
C ALA A 274 5.30 -21.30 3.93
N ILE A 275 4.01 -21.30 3.62
CA ILE A 275 3.47 -20.63 2.45
C ILE A 275 2.23 -19.84 2.88
N LEU A 276 2.20 -18.55 2.56
CA LEU A 276 1.01 -17.73 2.73
C LEU A 276 -0.06 -18.13 1.71
N CYS A 277 -1.25 -18.48 2.21
CA CYS A 277 -2.40 -18.87 1.41
C CYS A 277 -3.60 -17.97 1.72
N THR A 278 -4.37 -17.65 0.70
CA THR A 278 -5.68 -17.03 0.88
C THR A 278 -6.74 -18.11 1.03
N MET A 279 -7.54 -18.01 2.08
CA MET A 279 -8.66 -18.93 2.35
C MET A 279 -9.98 -18.18 2.21
N THR A 280 -11.02 -18.90 1.78
CA THR A 280 -12.40 -18.43 1.80
C THR A 280 -13.17 -19.21 2.86
N LEU A 281 -14.13 -18.54 3.52
CA LEU A 281 -15.00 -19.20 4.49
C LEU A 281 -16.16 -19.87 3.75
N ASP A 282 -16.40 -21.16 4.05
CA ASP A 282 -17.53 -21.91 3.49
C ASP A 282 -18.85 -21.50 4.13
N ASP A 283 -18.83 -21.15 5.41
CA ASP A 283 -20.00 -20.70 6.17
C ASP A 283 -19.94 -19.21 6.49
N LEU A 284 -20.74 -18.43 5.80
CA LEU A 284 -20.87 -16.98 6.02
C LEU A 284 -21.59 -16.62 7.34
N ASN A 285 -22.19 -17.62 8.03
CA ASN A 285 -22.87 -17.43 9.30
C ASN A 285 -21.99 -17.77 10.52
N VAL A 286 -20.69 -17.98 10.34
CA VAL A 286 -19.72 -18.31 11.42
C VAL A 286 -19.77 -17.27 12.53
N SER A 287 -20.31 -16.13 12.25
CA SER A 287 -20.32 -15.00 13.12
C SER A 287 -21.49 -14.95 14.12
N GLY A 288 -22.54 -15.76 14.02
CA GLY A 288 -23.65 -15.79 14.98
C GLY A 288 -24.21 -14.40 15.39
N LYS A 289 -25.13 -14.32 16.31
CA LYS A 289 -25.58 -13.06 16.88
C LYS A 289 -24.46 -12.40 17.71
N GLY A 290 -23.97 -11.25 17.28
CA GLY A 290 -22.82 -10.56 17.86
C GLY A 290 -21.52 -10.88 17.12
N SER A 291 -21.68 -11.19 15.90
CA SER A 291 -20.73 -11.69 14.93
C SER A 291 -19.40 -10.95 14.90
N ARG A 292 -18.37 -11.68 15.28
CA ARG A 292 -17.00 -11.35 14.93
C ARG A 292 -16.67 -12.07 13.64
N TYR A 293 -16.21 -11.35 12.61
CA TYR A 293 -15.51 -12.00 11.53
C TYR A 293 -14.18 -12.55 12.07
N PRO A 294 -13.61 -13.58 11.43
CA PRO A 294 -12.29 -14.09 11.80
C PRO A 294 -11.28 -12.95 11.85
N VAL A 295 -10.54 -12.87 12.93
CA VAL A 295 -9.41 -11.94 13.07
C VAL A 295 -8.12 -12.73 12.98
N GLY A 296 -7.02 -12.05 12.71
CA GLY A 296 -5.69 -12.66 12.67
C GLY A 296 -5.32 -13.38 13.97
N ILE A 297 -4.24 -14.18 13.92
CA ILE A 297 -3.66 -14.94 15.04
C ILE A 297 -4.57 -16.09 15.53
N SER A 298 -5.52 -16.55 14.73
CA SER A 298 -6.27 -17.74 15.04
C SER A 298 -5.53 -19.00 14.54
N PRO A 299 -5.39 -20.07 15.35
CA PRO A 299 -4.68 -21.26 14.94
C PRO A 299 -5.42 -21.98 13.80
N ILE A 300 -4.66 -22.40 12.79
CA ILE A 300 -5.17 -23.26 11.73
C ILE A 300 -4.99 -24.71 12.22
N ILE A 301 -6.05 -25.49 12.25
CA ILE A 301 -6.04 -26.87 12.75
C ILE A 301 -6.13 -27.84 11.58
N ASP A 302 -5.22 -28.80 11.54
CA ASP A 302 -5.34 -29.93 10.62
C ASP A 302 -6.53 -30.82 11.03
N PRO A 303 -7.55 -30.96 10.19
CA PRO A 303 -8.75 -31.75 10.55
C PRO A 303 -8.46 -33.24 10.71
N ALA A 304 -7.36 -33.75 10.15
CA ALA A 304 -7.01 -35.17 10.26
C ALA A 304 -6.36 -35.52 11.61
N THR A 305 -5.62 -34.57 12.21
CA THR A 305 -4.89 -34.79 13.46
C THR A 305 -5.51 -34.07 14.65
N GLY A 306 -6.27 -32.99 14.39
CA GLY A 306 -6.77 -32.08 15.41
C GLY A 306 -5.70 -31.16 16.01
N GLU A 307 -4.53 -31.10 15.42
CA GLU A 307 -3.38 -30.33 15.90
C GLU A 307 -3.10 -29.14 15.00
N VAL A 308 -2.40 -28.12 15.54
CA VAL A 308 -1.88 -27.00 14.77
C VAL A 308 -0.56 -27.41 14.11
N PRO A 309 -0.45 -27.41 12.78
CA PRO A 309 0.80 -27.73 12.09
C PRO A 309 1.93 -26.78 12.52
N ILE A 310 3.10 -27.34 12.67
CA ILE A 310 4.34 -26.62 13.04
C ILE A 310 5.35 -26.86 11.92
N ASP A 311 5.95 -25.80 11.42
CA ASP A 311 6.98 -25.87 10.40
C ASP A 311 8.34 -26.29 10.94
N THR A 312 9.33 -26.45 10.09
CA THR A 312 10.69 -26.87 10.45
C THR A 312 11.46 -25.85 11.27
N LYS A 313 10.99 -24.59 11.32
CA LYS A 313 11.53 -23.51 12.17
C LYS A 313 10.79 -23.41 13.53
N GLY A 314 9.81 -24.28 13.78
CA GLY A 314 9.01 -24.29 15.00
C GLY A 314 7.85 -23.27 15.02
N ARG A 315 7.54 -22.63 13.89
CA ARG A 315 6.43 -21.65 13.79
C ARG A 315 5.11 -22.41 13.60
N ARG A 316 4.07 -21.94 14.27
CA ARG A 316 2.73 -22.52 14.19
C ARG A 316 1.95 -21.92 13.04
N SER A 317 1.09 -22.72 12.38
CA SER A 317 0.16 -22.23 11.38
C SER A 317 -0.97 -21.40 12.03
N TYR A 318 -1.17 -20.18 11.52
CA TYR A 318 -2.20 -19.26 12.03
C TYR A 318 -2.72 -18.34 10.91
N THR A 319 -3.87 -17.73 11.14
CA THR A 319 -4.40 -16.69 10.26
C THR A 319 -3.70 -15.37 10.52
N THR A 320 -3.44 -14.57 9.48
CA THR A 320 -2.79 -13.26 9.59
C THR A 320 -3.80 -12.12 9.69
N ALA A 321 -4.98 -12.32 9.10
CA ALA A 321 -6.09 -11.35 9.10
C ALA A 321 -7.44 -12.07 9.08
#